data_65ee7b7b59412ea73d68c2f2c1c29aa5
#
_entry.id   65ee7b7b59412ea73d68c2f2c1c29aa5
#
_cell.length_a   1.000
_cell.length_b   1.000
_cell.length_c   1.000
_cell.angle_alpha   90.00
_cell.angle_beta   90.00
_cell.angle_gamma   90.00
#
_symmetry.space_group_name_H-M   'P 1'
#
loop_
_entity.id
_entity.type
_entity.pdbx_description
1 polymer ?
#
loop_
_entity_poly.entity_id
_entity_poly.type
_entity_poly.pdbx_seq_one_letter_code
_entity_poly.pdbx_strand_id
1 'polypeptide(L)'
;MSTMPSQVLSDPVPLAPPKPSNSRSRRRLRKLGASATKHVVLIVLSCMFGLPLLWMVLTSFKTAQQALTLPVVWWPHPFLASNYPQLFAALPYFRFFLNTFEYAGITIVGVCVSSSLVAYGFARLKWPGRDALFYVMLMTLILPFVCTLIPLFVMYKHFGWIGGYLPLEVPTFFGSSIFSTFLLRQFFMTIPESLSEAARIDGASEFYIYLRIILPLAKPALATVILFQFIYCWNDYLGPLIYISNQNSYPLSLGLGLILGDYTTNWSWVMAGATAATAPIVILFFLTQRTFIQGIALTGTKG
;
A
#
# COMPACT_ATOMS: atom_id res chain seq x y z
N MET A 1 -91.26 40.16 -7.47
CA MET A 1 -90.42 40.00 -8.70
C MET A 1 -89.24 40.95 -8.58
N SER A 2 -88.10 40.41 -8.18
CA SER A 2 -86.88 41.18 -8.02
C SER A 2 -85.80 40.47 -8.83
N THR A 3 -85.34 41.12 -9.87
CA THR A 3 -84.29 40.64 -10.80
C THR A 3 -82.89 40.86 -10.20
N MET A 4 -82.17 39.78 -10.01
CA MET A 4 -80.75 39.86 -9.66
C MET A 4 -79.91 40.26 -10.89
N PRO A 5 -78.88 41.10 -10.72
CA PRO A 5 -77.95 41.38 -11.81
C PRO A 5 -76.90 40.26 -11.97
N SER A 6 -76.60 39.89 -13.21
CA SER A 6 -75.61 38.92 -13.67
C SER A 6 -74.20 39.40 -13.33
N GLN A 7 -73.48 38.58 -12.59
CA GLN A 7 -72.03 38.76 -12.38
C GLN A 7 -71.25 38.53 -13.69
N VAL A 8 -70.54 39.53 -14.13
CA VAL A 8 -69.59 39.47 -15.23
C VAL A 8 -68.36 38.70 -14.73
N LEU A 9 -68.16 37.48 -15.25
CA LEU A 9 -66.94 36.71 -15.08
C LEU A 9 -65.77 37.46 -15.78
N SER A 10 -64.87 38.04 -15.02
CA SER A 10 -63.63 38.61 -15.54
C SER A 10 -62.67 37.48 -15.96
N ASP A 11 -62.32 37.48 -17.23
CA ASP A 11 -61.31 36.54 -17.78
C ASP A 11 -59.97 36.58 -17.00
N PRO A 12 -59.33 35.44 -16.75
CA PRO A 12 -58.05 35.41 -16.03
C PRO A 12 -56.96 36.06 -16.90
N VAL A 13 -56.33 37.07 -16.36
CA VAL A 13 -55.15 37.74 -16.97
C VAL A 13 -54.04 36.71 -17.21
N PRO A 14 -53.49 36.59 -18.45
CA PRO A 14 -52.43 35.64 -18.74
C PRO A 14 -51.16 36.02 -17.91
N LEU A 15 -50.75 35.10 -17.06
CA LEU A 15 -49.49 35.22 -16.32
C LEU A 15 -48.33 35.21 -17.30
N ALA A 16 -47.56 36.27 -17.33
CA ALA A 16 -46.34 36.38 -18.15
C ALA A 16 -45.36 35.22 -17.84
N PRO A 17 -44.75 34.58 -18.85
CA PRO A 17 -43.82 33.48 -18.64
C PRO A 17 -42.67 33.91 -17.72
N PRO A 18 -42.23 33.05 -16.79
CA PRO A 18 -41.16 33.40 -15.86
C PRO A 18 -39.88 33.68 -16.63
N LYS A 19 -39.27 34.84 -16.41
CA LYS A 19 -37.96 35.23 -17.00
C LYS A 19 -36.96 34.14 -16.74
N PRO A 20 -36.16 33.71 -17.76
CA PRO A 20 -35.17 32.69 -17.59
C PRO A 20 -34.15 33.10 -16.50
N SER A 21 -34.15 32.36 -15.39
CA SER A 21 -33.32 32.70 -14.26
C SER A 21 -31.84 32.48 -14.63
N ASN A 22 -31.02 33.54 -14.57
CA ASN A 22 -29.56 33.53 -14.71
C ASN A 22 -28.83 32.64 -13.67
N SER A 23 -29.60 31.97 -12.81
CA SER A 23 -29.13 31.09 -11.74
C SER A 23 -28.39 29.82 -12.27
N ARG A 24 -28.82 29.29 -13.44
CA ARG A 24 -28.23 28.09 -14.04
C ARG A 24 -26.82 28.40 -14.58
N SER A 25 -26.60 29.56 -15.22
CA SER A 25 -25.29 29.99 -15.76
C SER A 25 -24.32 30.28 -14.63
N ARG A 26 -24.76 30.99 -13.58
CA ARG A 26 -23.93 31.25 -12.39
C ARG A 26 -23.55 29.97 -11.62
N ARG A 27 -24.45 28.99 -11.53
CA ARG A 27 -24.16 27.69 -10.94
C ARG A 27 -23.14 26.88 -11.78
N ARG A 28 -23.24 26.92 -13.12
CA ARG A 28 -22.26 26.30 -14.03
C ARG A 28 -20.89 26.94 -13.92
N LEU A 29 -20.81 28.27 -13.93
CA LEU A 29 -19.55 29.01 -13.76
C LEU A 29 -18.91 28.74 -12.39
N ARG A 30 -19.69 28.67 -11.31
CA ARG A 30 -19.20 28.32 -9.98
C ARG A 30 -18.70 26.88 -9.90
N LYS A 31 -19.36 25.93 -10.56
CA LYS A 31 -18.91 24.53 -10.66
C LYS A 31 -17.64 24.40 -11.49
N LEU A 32 -17.54 25.12 -12.60
CA LEU A 32 -16.33 25.16 -13.44
C LEU A 32 -15.16 25.80 -12.70
N GLY A 33 -15.37 26.93 -11.99
CA GLY A 33 -14.35 27.55 -11.18
C GLY A 33 -13.88 26.65 -10.03
N ALA A 34 -14.80 26.03 -9.29
CA ALA A 34 -14.45 25.09 -8.23
C ALA A 34 -13.74 23.83 -8.77
N SER A 35 -14.09 23.36 -9.97
CA SER A 35 -13.39 22.26 -10.63
C SER A 35 -11.99 22.68 -11.07
N ALA A 36 -11.85 23.87 -11.68
CA ALA A 36 -10.55 24.40 -12.09
C ALA A 36 -9.60 24.58 -10.88
N THR A 37 -10.08 25.16 -9.78
CA THR A 37 -9.30 25.29 -8.56
C THR A 37 -8.83 23.95 -8.01
N LYS A 38 -9.72 22.93 -7.99
CA LYS A 38 -9.33 21.57 -7.57
C LYS A 38 -8.21 21.01 -8.44
N HIS A 39 -8.31 21.14 -9.78
CA HIS A 39 -7.28 20.65 -10.69
C HIS A 39 -5.96 21.40 -10.53
N VAL A 40 -5.99 22.71 -10.35
CA VAL A 40 -4.79 23.51 -10.11
C VAL A 40 -4.11 23.06 -8.81
N VAL A 41 -4.86 22.92 -7.71
CA VAL A 41 -4.31 22.43 -6.44
C VAL A 41 -3.72 21.03 -6.59
N LEU A 42 -4.41 20.12 -7.27
CA LEU A 42 -3.91 18.76 -7.51
C LEU A 42 -2.64 18.76 -8.36
N ILE A 43 -2.56 19.58 -9.41
CA ILE A 43 -1.36 19.69 -10.24
C ILE A 43 -0.18 20.24 -9.42
N VAL A 44 -0.40 21.31 -8.65
CA VAL A 44 0.66 21.91 -7.81
C VAL A 44 1.17 20.88 -6.79
N LEU A 45 0.27 20.18 -6.10
CA LEU A 45 0.67 19.12 -5.16
C LEU A 45 1.39 17.97 -5.87
N SER A 46 0.91 17.53 -7.05
CA SER A 46 1.57 16.47 -7.81
C SER A 46 2.98 16.87 -8.27
N CYS A 47 3.16 18.11 -8.72
CA CYS A 47 4.48 18.63 -9.06
C CYS A 47 5.39 18.70 -7.83
N MET A 48 4.88 19.19 -6.70
CA MET A 48 5.63 19.28 -5.46
C MET A 48 6.12 17.90 -4.97
N PHE A 49 5.23 16.90 -4.95
CA PHE A 49 5.59 15.53 -4.57
C PHE A 49 6.41 14.78 -5.62
N GLY A 50 6.27 15.12 -6.89
CA GLY A 50 7.04 14.54 -7.99
C GLY A 50 8.46 15.09 -8.11
N LEU A 51 8.72 16.31 -7.59
CA LEU A 51 10.00 16.99 -7.73
C LEU A 51 11.19 16.21 -7.13
N PRO A 52 11.10 15.59 -5.94
CA PRO A 52 12.18 14.75 -5.41
C PRO A 52 12.50 13.54 -6.30
N LEU A 53 11.46 12.88 -6.85
CA LEU A 53 11.64 11.76 -7.78
C LEU A 53 12.30 12.22 -9.08
N LEU A 54 11.86 13.35 -9.62
CA LEU A 54 12.47 13.94 -10.81
C LEU A 54 13.94 14.28 -10.56
N TRP A 55 14.25 14.88 -9.41
CA TRP A 55 15.62 15.18 -8.99
C TRP A 55 16.49 13.92 -8.91
N MET A 56 15.98 12.85 -8.29
CA MET A 56 16.66 11.56 -8.19
C MET A 56 16.98 11.00 -9.58
N VAL A 57 15.99 10.98 -10.48
CA VAL A 57 16.16 10.49 -11.86
C VAL A 57 17.16 11.36 -12.63
N LEU A 58 17.05 12.68 -12.58
CA LEU A 58 17.98 13.58 -13.27
C LEU A 58 19.41 13.43 -12.72
N THR A 59 19.55 13.30 -11.42
CA THR A 59 20.89 13.16 -10.78
C THR A 59 21.52 11.82 -11.09
N SER A 60 20.76 10.77 -11.36
CA SER A 60 21.31 9.47 -11.78
C SER A 60 22.07 9.53 -13.11
N PHE A 61 21.79 10.54 -13.95
CA PHE A 61 22.47 10.77 -15.25
C PHE A 61 23.58 11.82 -15.20
N LYS A 62 23.90 12.39 -14.04
CA LYS A 62 24.98 13.38 -13.86
C LYS A 62 26.34 12.72 -13.66
N THR A 63 27.40 13.51 -13.81
CA THR A 63 28.73 13.14 -13.26
C THR A 63 28.73 13.20 -11.74
N ALA A 64 29.64 12.49 -11.08
CA ALA A 64 29.79 12.54 -9.62
C ALA A 64 30.01 13.98 -9.11
N GLN A 65 30.81 14.78 -9.84
CA GLN A 65 31.06 16.19 -9.52
C GLN A 65 29.79 17.03 -9.63
N GLN A 66 29.02 16.89 -10.74
CA GLN A 66 27.79 17.65 -10.92
C GLN A 66 26.71 17.35 -9.90
N ALA A 67 26.69 16.13 -9.36
CA ALA A 67 25.73 15.75 -8.32
C ALA A 67 25.92 16.56 -7.03
N LEU A 68 27.13 17.06 -6.77
CA LEU A 68 27.54 17.78 -5.56
C LEU A 68 27.80 19.28 -5.81
N THR A 69 27.73 19.77 -7.05
CA THR A 69 28.08 21.14 -7.40
C THR A 69 27.05 22.16 -6.91
N LEU A 70 27.53 23.28 -6.41
CA LEU A 70 26.74 24.45 -6.09
C LEU A 70 27.20 25.65 -6.97
N PRO A 71 26.28 26.42 -7.59
CA PRO A 71 24.82 26.28 -7.55
C PRO A 71 24.32 24.99 -8.24
N VAL A 72 23.16 24.53 -7.83
CA VAL A 72 22.55 23.28 -8.28
C VAL A 72 22.37 23.27 -9.80
N VAL A 73 22.97 22.26 -10.45
CA VAL A 73 22.80 22.02 -11.89
C VAL A 73 21.59 21.09 -12.08
N TRP A 74 20.48 21.59 -12.66
CA TRP A 74 19.26 20.80 -12.87
C TRP A 74 19.42 19.74 -13.96
N TRP A 75 19.97 20.09 -15.11
CA TRP A 75 20.12 19.20 -16.26
C TRP A 75 21.52 18.57 -16.32
N PRO A 76 21.61 17.26 -16.56
CA PRO A 76 22.89 16.57 -16.70
C PRO A 76 23.64 17.03 -17.97
N HIS A 77 24.89 17.48 -17.82
CA HIS A 77 25.81 17.82 -18.91
C HIS A 77 27.23 17.38 -18.56
N PRO A 78 27.77 16.30 -19.18
CA PRO A 78 27.13 15.41 -20.15
C PRO A 78 26.05 14.51 -19.54
N PHE A 79 25.15 13.97 -20.37
CA PHE A 79 24.16 12.98 -19.98
C PHE A 79 24.81 11.60 -19.93
N LEU A 80 24.96 11.03 -18.73
CA LEU A 80 25.70 9.78 -18.50
C LEU A 80 24.74 8.60 -18.21
N ALA A 81 24.20 8.00 -19.26
CA ALA A 81 23.44 6.75 -19.13
C ALA A 81 24.35 5.58 -18.67
N SER A 82 25.65 5.71 -18.84
CA SER A 82 26.65 4.72 -18.44
C SER A 82 26.73 4.48 -16.93
N ASN A 83 26.18 5.36 -16.09
CA ASN A 83 26.11 5.17 -14.64
C ASN A 83 25.38 3.87 -14.26
N TYR A 84 24.33 3.50 -15.01
CA TYR A 84 23.55 2.27 -14.74
C TYR A 84 24.37 0.99 -15.02
N PRO A 85 24.88 0.75 -16.25
CA PRO A 85 25.66 -0.46 -16.51
C PRO A 85 26.95 -0.51 -15.65
N GLN A 86 27.59 0.61 -15.32
CA GLN A 86 28.74 0.64 -14.43
C GLN A 86 28.36 0.20 -13.00
N LEU A 87 27.24 0.70 -12.47
CA LEU A 87 26.71 0.28 -11.17
C LEU A 87 26.39 -1.21 -11.15
N PHE A 88 25.73 -1.72 -12.20
CA PHE A 88 25.33 -3.14 -12.27
C PHE A 88 26.53 -4.07 -12.51
N ALA A 89 27.63 -3.58 -13.06
CA ALA A 89 28.88 -4.33 -13.15
C ALA A 89 29.67 -4.32 -11.85
N ALA A 90 29.60 -3.22 -11.08
CA ALA A 90 30.32 -3.09 -9.79
C ALA A 90 29.66 -3.89 -8.66
N LEU A 91 28.34 -4.04 -8.68
CA LEU A 91 27.57 -4.74 -7.65
C LEU A 91 26.66 -5.78 -8.29
N PRO A 92 26.39 -6.92 -7.63
CA PRO A 92 25.46 -7.94 -8.10
C PRO A 92 24.01 -7.49 -7.94
N TYR A 93 23.66 -6.31 -8.50
CA TYR A 93 22.39 -5.61 -8.29
C TYR A 93 21.17 -6.47 -8.68
N PHE A 94 21.28 -7.18 -9.81
CA PHE A 94 20.25 -8.11 -10.26
C PHE A 94 20.00 -9.24 -9.26
N ARG A 95 21.03 -9.72 -8.60
CA ARG A 95 20.92 -10.74 -7.56
C ARG A 95 20.20 -10.19 -6.33
N PHE A 96 20.50 -8.96 -5.89
CA PHE A 96 19.79 -8.30 -4.81
C PHE A 96 18.32 -8.13 -5.10
N PHE A 97 18.01 -7.83 -6.36
CA PHE A 97 16.64 -7.73 -6.85
C PHE A 97 15.90 -9.08 -6.75
N LEU A 98 16.50 -10.17 -7.25
CA LEU A 98 15.95 -11.52 -7.14
C LEU A 98 15.78 -11.97 -5.68
N ASN A 99 16.76 -11.74 -4.84
CA ASN A 99 16.70 -12.04 -3.41
C ASN A 99 15.51 -11.33 -2.74
N THR A 100 15.23 -10.08 -3.13
CA THR A 100 14.07 -9.35 -2.60
C THR A 100 12.75 -9.97 -3.03
N PHE A 101 12.65 -10.41 -4.29
CA PHE A 101 11.43 -11.10 -4.77
C PHE A 101 11.23 -12.46 -4.09
N GLU A 102 12.30 -13.23 -3.88
CA GLU A 102 12.24 -14.49 -3.16
C GLU A 102 11.77 -14.28 -1.72
N TYR A 103 12.43 -13.38 -0.99
CA TYR A 103 12.07 -12.98 0.36
C TYR A 103 10.61 -12.51 0.45
N ALA A 104 10.22 -11.57 -0.42
CA ALA A 104 8.86 -11.05 -0.45
C ALA A 104 7.84 -12.16 -0.80
N GLY A 105 8.15 -13.02 -1.76
CA GLY A 105 7.28 -14.12 -2.17
C GLY A 105 6.99 -15.11 -1.03
N ILE A 106 8.04 -15.57 -0.34
CA ILE A 106 7.91 -16.50 0.78
C ILE A 106 7.12 -15.88 1.93
N THR A 107 7.46 -14.65 2.32
CA THR A 107 6.78 -13.95 3.42
C THR A 107 5.33 -13.62 3.09
N ILE A 108 5.01 -13.25 1.85
CA ILE A 108 3.62 -13.03 1.39
C ILE A 108 2.79 -14.30 1.56
N VAL A 109 3.31 -15.45 1.13
CA VAL A 109 2.61 -16.73 1.31
C VAL A 109 2.40 -17.00 2.79
N GLY A 110 3.45 -16.87 3.61
CA GLY A 110 3.38 -17.06 5.06
C GLY A 110 2.32 -16.18 5.72
N VAL A 111 2.36 -14.87 5.45
CA VAL A 111 1.41 -13.89 6.01
C VAL A 111 -0.02 -14.17 5.52
N CYS A 112 -0.22 -14.40 4.22
CA CYS A 112 -1.57 -14.66 3.69
C CYS A 112 -2.19 -15.91 4.30
N VAL A 113 -1.45 -17.00 4.42
CA VAL A 113 -1.94 -18.25 4.98
C VAL A 113 -2.21 -18.10 6.47
N SER A 114 -1.20 -17.67 7.24
CA SER A 114 -1.33 -17.60 8.70
C SER A 114 -2.34 -16.55 9.15
N SER A 115 -2.25 -15.31 8.60
CA SER A 115 -3.17 -14.24 9.00
C SER A 115 -4.61 -14.49 8.59
N SER A 116 -4.86 -15.15 7.44
CA SER A 116 -6.24 -15.47 7.05
C SER A 116 -6.86 -16.56 7.91
N LEU A 117 -6.08 -17.58 8.30
CA LEU A 117 -6.55 -18.61 9.25
C LEU A 117 -6.87 -18.01 10.62
N VAL A 118 -5.96 -17.21 11.17
CA VAL A 118 -6.16 -16.54 12.46
C VAL A 118 -7.33 -15.57 12.38
N ALA A 119 -7.44 -14.78 11.32
CA ALA A 119 -8.55 -13.85 11.09
C ALA A 119 -9.91 -14.58 11.00
N TYR A 120 -9.94 -15.75 10.34
CA TYR A 120 -11.15 -16.58 10.29
C TYR A 120 -11.58 -17.04 11.68
N GLY A 121 -10.65 -17.52 12.49
CA GLY A 121 -10.90 -17.92 13.87
C GLY A 121 -11.48 -16.79 14.72
N PHE A 122 -10.96 -15.57 14.58
CA PHE A 122 -11.46 -14.40 15.29
C PHE A 122 -12.73 -13.78 14.70
N ALA A 123 -13.03 -13.97 13.42
CA ALA A 123 -14.19 -13.38 12.76
C ALA A 123 -15.43 -14.28 12.80
N ARG A 124 -15.27 -15.60 12.60
CA ARG A 124 -16.35 -16.54 12.28
C ARG A 124 -16.59 -17.59 13.34
N LEU A 125 -15.56 -18.02 14.06
CA LEU A 125 -15.72 -19.02 15.10
C LEU A 125 -16.13 -18.36 16.43
N LYS A 126 -17.04 -19.04 17.15
CA LYS A 126 -17.51 -18.62 18.47
C LYS A 126 -16.81 -19.49 19.53
N TRP A 127 -15.96 -18.87 20.33
CA TRP A 127 -15.25 -19.54 21.42
C TRP A 127 -15.04 -18.56 22.59
N PRO A 128 -14.95 -19.08 23.85
CA PRO A 128 -14.80 -18.23 25.02
C PRO A 128 -13.45 -17.51 25.03
N GLY A 129 -13.44 -16.21 25.35
CA GLY A 129 -12.22 -15.40 25.40
C GLY A 129 -11.74 -14.83 24.05
N ARG A 130 -12.43 -15.12 22.93
CA ARG A 130 -12.05 -14.68 21.58
C ARG A 130 -11.74 -13.19 21.50
N ASP A 131 -12.64 -12.35 21.94
CA ASP A 131 -12.51 -10.90 21.79
C ASP A 131 -11.42 -10.35 22.74
N ALA A 132 -11.31 -10.90 23.96
CA ALA A 132 -10.22 -10.53 24.89
C ALA A 132 -8.85 -10.85 24.29
N LEU A 133 -8.67 -12.06 23.75
CA LEU A 133 -7.41 -12.44 23.11
C LEU A 133 -7.11 -11.61 21.86
N PHE A 134 -8.14 -11.25 21.10
CA PHE A 134 -7.99 -10.34 19.96
C PHE A 134 -7.48 -8.96 20.39
N TYR A 135 -8.02 -8.39 21.48
CA TYR A 135 -7.52 -7.12 22.01
C TYR A 135 -6.08 -7.24 22.54
N VAL A 136 -5.73 -8.32 23.22
CA VAL A 136 -4.34 -8.58 23.65
C VAL A 136 -3.41 -8.63 22.43
N MET A 137 -3.81 -9.33 21.37
CA MET A 137 -3.05 -9.36 20.12
C MET A 137 -2.87 -7.94 19.54
N LEU A 138 -3.91 -7.11 19.52
CA LEU A 138 -3.81 -5.73 19.03
C LEU A 138 -2.90 -4.87 19.92
N MET A 139 -2.89 -5.07 21.23
CA MET A 139 -2.00 -4.33 22.14
C MET A 139 -0.52 -4.58 21.82
N THR A 140 -0.17 -5.74 21.29
CA THR A 140 1.22 -6.02 20.91
C THR A 140 1.71 -5.17 19.74
N LEU A 141 0.82 -4.55 18.93
CA LEU A 141 1.21 -3.56 17.91
C LEU A 141 1.85 -2.29 18.49
N ILE A 142 1.56 -1.99 19.76
CA ILE A 142 2.10 -0.81 20.45
C ILE A 142 3.55 -1.05 20.87
N LEU A 143 3.99 -2.32 20.97
CA LEU A 143 5.35 -2.65 21.35
C LEU A 143 6.32 -2.27 20.22
N PRO A 144 7.28 -1.36 20.48
CA PRO A 144 8.28 -1.03 19.48
C PRO A 144 9.13 -2.25 19.12
N PHE A 145 9.38 -2.47 17.83
CA PHE A 145 10.21 -3.57 17.35
C PHE A 145 11.59 -3.62 18.04
N VAL A 146 12.17 -2.46 18.33
CA VAL A 146 13.48 -2.34 18.98
C VAL A 146 13.53 -3.05 20.34
N CYS A 147 12.42 -3.07 21.08
CA CYS A 147 12.33 -3.74 22.39
C CYS A 147 12.42 -5.28 22.27
N THR A 148 11.94 -5.82 21.15
CA THR A 148 11.93 -7.28 20.90
C THR A 148 13.15 -7.75 20.13
N LEU A 149 13.94 -6.84 19.56
CA LEU A 149 15.04 -7.14 18.65
C LEU A 149 16.12 -8.01 19.31
N ILE A 150 16.62 -7.63 20.49
CA ILE A 150 17.69 -8.37 21.17
C ILE A 150 17.22 -9.75 21.63
N PRO A 151 16.06 -9.90 22.30
CA PRO A 151 15.52 -11.22 22.65
C PRO A 151 15.32 -12.13 21.42
N LEU A 152 14.78 -11.61 20.33
CA LEU A 152 14.58 -12.37 19.10
C LEU A 152 15.91 -12.79 18.47
N PHE A 153 16.90 -11.89 18.44
CA PHE A 153 18.23 -12.23 17.93
C PHE A 153 18.85 -13.38 18.69
N VAL A 154 18.82 -13.34 20.04
CA VAL A 154 19.33 -14.41 20.90
C VAL A 154 18.60 -15.72 20.63
N MET A 155 17.28 -15.68 20.54
CA MET A 155 16.45 -16.87 20.24
C MET A 155 16.81 -17.47 18.86
N TYR A 156 16.88 -16.67 17.82
CA TYR A 156 17.23 -17.13 16.46
C TYR A 156 18.67 -17.62 16.37
N LYS A 157 19.57 -17.04 17.15
CA LYS A 157 20.95 -17.55 17.27
C LYS A 157 20.97 -18.96 17.88
N HIS A 158 20.19 -19.21 18.92
CA HIS A 158 20.06 -20.56 19.50
C HIS A 158 19.44 -21.57 18.53
N PHE A 159 18.55 -21.13 17.65
CA PHE A 159 18.00 -21.98 16.57
C PHE A 159 18.97 -22.19 15.39
N GLY A 160 20.11 -21.52 15.36
CA GLY A 160 21.03 -21.57 14.24
C GLY A 160 20.52 -20.90 12.96
N TRP A 161 19.57 -19.94 13.09
CA TRP A 161 18.94 -19.28 11.95
C TRP A 161 19.68 -18.04 11.47
N ILE A 162 20.67 -17.55 12.25
CA ILE A 162 21.42 -16.35 11.89
C ILE A 162 22.31 -16.61 10.69
N GLY A 163 22.44 -15.64 9.81
CA GLY A 163 23.24 -15.71 8.58
C GLY A 163 22.41 -15.77 7.29
N GLY A 164 21.07 -15.92 7.39
CA GLY A 164 20.16 -16.03 6.25
C GLY A 164 18.78 -15.48 6.52
N TYR A 165 17.81 -15.93 5.71
CA TYR A 165 16.43 -15.39 5.71
C TYR A 165 15.47 -16.07 6.71
N LEU A 166 15.84 -17.19 7.33
CA LEU A 166 14.95 -17.92 8.24
C LEU A 166 14.32 -17.06 9.34
N PRO A 167 15.06 -16.14 10.02
CA PRO A 167 14.47 -15.25 11.02
C PRO A 167 13.40 -14.31 10.48
N LEU A 168 13.46 -13.98 9.20
CA LEU A 168 12.55 -13.05 8.53
C LEU A 168 11.34 -13.76 7.90
N GLU A 169 11.52 -15.00 7.46
CA GLU A 169 10.51 -15.77 6.73
C GLU A 169 9.66 -16.65 7.64
N VAL A 170 10.29 -17.48 8.47
CA VAL A 170 9.59 -18.49 9.27
C VAL A 170 8.52 -17.91 10.18
N PRO A 171 8.74 -16.81 10.93
CA PRO A 171 7.72 -16.23 11.80
C PRO A 171 6.45 -15.81 11.05
N THR A 172 6.54 -15.51 9.75
CA THR A 172 5.38 -15.08 8.96
C THR A 172 4.32 -16.17 8.81
N PHE A 173 4.73 -17.43 8.91
CA PHE A 173 3.82 -18.59 8.87
C PHE A 173 3.08 -18.84 10.20
N PHE A 174 3.47 -18.15 11.27
CA PHE A 174 2.93 -18.32 12.62
C PHE A 174 2.13 -17.11 13.12
N GLY A 175 1.50 -16.36 12.21
CA GLY A 175 0.59 -15.27 12.56
C GLY A 175 1.30 -13.99 13.06
N SER A 176 2.56 -13.79 12.68
CA SER A 176 3.34 -12.63 13.12
C SER A 176 2.79 -11.28 12.62
N SER A 177 2.03 -11.26 11.50
CA SER A 177 1.46 -10.04 10.94
C SER A 177 0.10 -9.71 11.57
N ILE A 178 0.12 -9.02 12.71
CA ILE A 178 -1.07 -8.62 13.45
C ILE A 178 -1.94 -7.67 12.62
N PHE A 179 -1.31 -6.73 11.90
CA PHE A 179 -2.02 -5.79 11.03
C PHE A 179 -2.80 -6.51 9.92
N SER A 180 -2.17 -7.49 9.25
CA SER A 180 -2.83 -8.29 8.21
C SER A 180 -3.99 -9.12 8.78
N THR A 181 -3.80 -9.69 9.97
CA THR A 181 -4.85 -10.42 10.70
C THR A 181 -6.03 -9.50 11.02
N PHE A 182 -5.76 -8.29 11.54
CA PHE A 182 -6.79 -7.30 11.82
C PHE A 182 -7.57 -6.92 10.56
N LEU A 183 -6.88 -6.59 9.47
CA LEU A 183 -7.49 -6.19 8.21
C LEU A 183 -8.40 -7.30 7.66
N LEU A 184 -7.90 -8.53 7.62
CA LEU A 184 -8.67 -9.68 7.13
C LEU A 184 -9.86 -9.99 8.04
N ARG A 185 -9.72 -9.91 9.38
CA ARG A 185 -10.83 -10.08 10.31
C ARG A 185 -11.92 -9.04 10.05
N GLN A 186 -11.58 -7.77 9.92
CA GLN A 186 -12.55 -6.72 9.62
C GLN A 186 -13.31 -7.00 8.31
N PHE A 187 -12.59 -7.42 7.29
CA PHE A 187 -13.21 -7.77 6.01
C PHE A 187 -14.11 -9.02 6.14
N PHE A 188 -13.66 -10.08 6.80
CA PHE A 188 -14.45 -11.30 6.99
C PHE A 188 -15.76 -11.02 7.72
N MET A 189 -15.76 -10.10 8.69
CA MET A 189 -16.97 -9.68 9.40
C MET A 189 -18.00 -8.97 8.51
N THR A 190 -17.62 -8.43 7.36
CA THR A 190 -18.54 -7.79 6.41
C THR A 190 -19.27 -8.80 5.53
N ILE A 191 -18.79 -10.04 5.41
CA ILE A 191 -19.41 -11.09 4.61
C ILE A 191 -20.65 -11.59 5.38
N PRO A 192 -21.84 -11.72 4.75
CA PRO A 192 -23.06 -12.20 5.42
C PRO A 192 -22.87 -13.58 6.09
N GLU A 193 -23.32 -13.71 7.34
CA GLU A 193 -23.20 -14.98 8.08
C GLU A 193 -24.07 -16.09 7.50
N SER A 194 -25.20 -15.71 6.87
CA SER A 194 -26.12 -16.63 6.20
C SER A 194 -25.45 -17.57 5.19
N LEU A 195 -24.37 -17.11 4.53
CA LEU A 195 -23.59 -17.97 3.62
C LEU A 195 -22.90 -19.12 4.35
N SER A 196 -22.35 -18.85 5.54
CA SER A 196 -21.71 -19.87 6.35
C SER A 196 -22.75 -20.80 7.00
N GLU A 197 -23.90 -20.26 7.43
CA GLU A 197 -24.99 -21.04 8.02
C GLU A 197 -25.62 -22.00 6.99
N ALA A 198 -25.90 -21.53 5.78
CA ALA A 198 -26.38 -22.38 4.71
C ALA A 198 -25.44 -23.55 4.43
N ALA A 199 -24.14 -23.26 4.32
CA ALA A 199 -23.14 -24.30 4.09
C ALA A 199 -23.04 -25.32 5.26
N ARG A 200 -23.24 -24.88 6.52
CA ARG A 200 -23.28 -25.78 7.68
C ARG A 200 -24.51 -26.70 7.64
N ILE A 201 -25.67 -26.19 7.19
CA ILE A 201 -26.88 -26.98 6.99
C ILE A 201 -26.65 -28.05 5.92
N ASP A 202 -25.88 -27.72 4.85
CA ASP A 202 -25.44 -28.64 3.80
C ASP A 202 -24.35 -29.63 4.25
N GLY A 203 -23.93 -29.58 5.53
CA GLY A 203 -22.93 -30.47 6.10
C GLY A 203 -21.48 -30.09 5.85
N ALA A 204 -21.20 -28.87 5.38
CA ALA A 204 -19.83 -28.40 5.14
C ALA A 204 -19.07 -28.20 6.46
N SER A 205 -17.81 -28.65 6.51
CA SER A 205 -16.91 -28.40 7.62
C SER A 205 -16.46 -26.93 7.66
N GLU A 206 -16.06 -26.43 8.82
CA GLU A 206 -15.55 -25.05 9.00
C GLU A 206 -14.35 -24.76 8.08
N PHE A 207 -13.45 -25.75 7.88
CA PHE A 207 -12.31 -25.60 6.97
C PHE A 207 -12.75 -25.51 5.50
N TYR A 208 -13.81 -26.24 5.11
CA TYR A 208 -14.40 -26.11 3.78
C TYR A 208 -15.03 -24.73 3.58
N ILE A 209 -15.77 -24.22 4.57
CA ILE A 209 -16.39 -22.88 4.55
C ILE A 209 -15.30 -21.82 4.40
N TYR A 210 -14.22 -21.92 5.19
CA TYR A 210 -13.08 -21.01 5.10
C TYR A 210 -12.49 -21.02 3.69
N LEU A 211 -12.14 -22.18 3.17
CA LEU A 211 -11.37 -22.31 1.94
C LEU A 211 -12.20 -22.03 0.66
N ARG A 212 -13.46 -22.48 0.65
CA ARG A 212 -14.31 -22.44 -0.54
C ARG A 212 -15.31 -21.29 -0.60
N ILE A 213 -15.63 -20.70 0.53
CA ILE A 213 -16.62 -19.60 0.60
C ILE A 213 -15.94 -18.29 1.02
N ILE A 214 -15.34 -18.25 2.20
CA ILE A 214 -14.83 -17.00 2.76
C ILE A 214 -13.58 -16.50 2.02
N LEU A 215 -12.60 -17.35 1.81
CA LEU A 215 -11.33 -16.97 1.19
C LEU A 215 -11.50 -16.46 -0.26
N PRO A 216 -12.31 -17.08 -1.14
CA PRO A 216 -12.59 -16.55 -2.47
C PRO A 216 -13.31 -15.19 -2.47
N LEU A 217 -14.24 -14.96 -1.53
CA LEU A 217 -14.93 -13.68 -1.36
C LEU A 217 -13.98 -12.59 -0.84
N ALA A 218 -12.93 -12.97 -0.12
CA ALA A 218 -11.95 -12.07 0.46
C ALA A 218 -10.75 -11.75 -0.45
N LYS A 219 -10.77 -12.14 -1.72
CA LYS A 219 -9.70 -11.82 -2.69
C LYS A 219 -9.27 -10.35 -2.69
N PRO A 220 -10.18 -9.35 -2.61
CA PRO A 220 -9.76 -7.94 -2.56
C PRO A 220 -8.96 -7.60 -1.29
N ALA A 221 -9.35 -8.14 -0.13
CA ALA A 221 -8.63 -7.93 1.12
C ALA A 221 -7.27 -8.65 1.12
N LEU A 222 -7.21 -9.87 0.58
CA LEU A 222 -5.96 -10.60 0.39
C LEU A 222 -5.01 -9.85 -0.53
N ALA A 223 -5.52 -9.29 -1.64
CA ALA A 223 -4.70 -8.47 -2.54
C ALA A 223 -4.10 -7.25 -1.81
N THR A 224 -4.83 -6.66 -0.88
CA THR A 224 -4.33 -5.56 -0.04
C THR A 224 -3.23 -6.05 0.92
N VAL A 225 -3.40 -7.22 1.54
CA VAL A 225 -2.37 -7.84 2.40
C VAL A 225 -1.10 -8.15 1.60
N ILE A 226 -1.24 -8.73 0.41
CA ILE A 226 -0.11 -9.02 -0.50
C ILE A 226 0.66 -7.75 -0.81
N LEU A 227 -0.05 -6.67 -1.17
CA LEU A 227 0.56 -5.40 -1.52
C LEU A 227 1.34 -4.80 -0.33
N PHE A 228 0.73 -4.74 0.87
CA PHE A 228 1.39 -4.21 2.04
C PHE A 228 2.61 -5.05 2.45
N GLN A 229 2.50 -6.38 2.40
CA GLN A 229 3.63 -7.26 2.70
C GLN A 229 4.75 -7.11 1.69
N PHE A 230 4.43 -6.97 0.39
CA PHE A 230 5.43 -6.70 -0.64
C PHE A 230 6.16 -5.39 -0.38
N ILE A 231 5.43 -4.29 -0.12
CA ILE A 231 6.03 -2.98 0.18
C ILE A 231 6.88 -3.04 1.44
N TYR A 232 6.44 -3.78 2.47
CA TYR A 232 7.21 -4.00 3.69
C TYR A 232 8.55 -4.66 3.38
N CYS A 233 8.56 -5.82 2.71
CA CYS A 233 9.78 -6.54 2.37
C CYS A 233 10.70 -5.75 1.44
N TRP A 234 10.11 -4.99 0.51
CA TRP A 234 10.88 -4.16 -0.42
C TRP A 234 11.69 -3.07 0.28
N ASN A 235 11.14 -2.50 1.35
CA ASN A 235 11.77 -1.43 2.11
C ASN A 235 12.48 -1.93 3.39
N ASP A 236 12.39 -3.22 3.71
CA ASP A 236 12.99 -3.76 4.93
C ASP A 236 14.52 -3.73 4.82
N TYR A 237 15.13 -2.82 5.56
CA TYR A 237 16.57 -2.67 5.65
C TYR A 237 17.11 -3.28 6.95
N LEU A 238 16.42 -3.02 8.07
CA LEU A 238 16.93 -3.34 9.40
C LEU A 238 16.95 -4.84 9.67
N GLY A 239 15.88 -5.56 9.28
CA GLY A 239 15.82 -7.01 9.44
C GLY A 239 16.96 -7.72 8.72
N PRO A 240 17.12 -7.52 7.39
CA PRO A 240 18.24 -8.06 6.64
C PRO A 240 19.61 -7.68 7.19
N LEU A 241 19.79 -6.42 7.63
CA LEU A 241 21.05 -5.95 8.19
C LEU A 241 21.47 -6.74 9.44
N ILE A 242 20.51 -7.13 10.27
CA ILE A 242 20.76 -7.84 11.52
C ILE A 242 20.99 -9.34 11.30
N TYR A 243 20.21 -9.94 10.39
CA TYR A 243 20.15 -11.40 10.29
C TYR A 243 20.93 -11.99 9.12
N ILE A 244 21.24 -11.22 8.06
CA ILE A 244 21.92 -11.74 6.87
C ILE A 244 23.39 -11.34 6.90
N SER A 245 24.29 -12.33 6.87
CA SER A 245 25.74 -12.08 6.93
C SER A 245 26.40 -12.14 5.55
N ASN A 246 25.83 -12.85 4.57
CA ASN A 246 26.41 -13.05 3.25
C ASN A 246 25.93 -11.99 2.27
N GLN A 247 26.82 -11.19 1.72
CA GLN A 247 26.52 -10.13 0.74
C GLN A 247 25.78 -10.67 -0.49
N ASN A 248 26.06 -11.89 -0.94
CA ASN A 248 25.35 -12.50 -2.05
C ASN A 248 23.85 -12.76 -1.76
N SER A 249 23.48 -12.79 -0.49
CA SER A 249 22.10 -12.97 -0.04
C SER A 249 21.41 -11.64 0.32
N TYR A 250 22.07 -10.50 0.10
CA TYR A 250 21.46 -9.22 0.45
C TYR A 250 20.24 -8.93 -0.42
N PRO A 251 19.13 -8.44 0.18
CA PRO A 251 18.03 -7.85 -0.57
C PRO A 251 18.43 -6.47 -1.10
N LEU A 252 17.60 -5.93 -1.99
CA LEU A 252 17.86 -4.68 -2.69
C LEU A 252 18.04 -3.48 -1.74
N SER A 253 17.26 -3.41 -0.68
CA SER A 253 17.35 -2.36 0.36
C SER A 253 18.73 -2.34 1.03
N LEU A 254 19.22 -3.52 1.40
CA LEU A 254 20.56 -3.65 2.02
C LEU A 254 21.67 -3.46 0.99
N GLY A 255 21.47 -3.93 -0.26
CA GLY A 255 22.39 -3.69 -1.36
C GLY A 255 22.55 -2.20 -1.71
N LEU A 256 21.48 -1.41 -1.61
CA LEU A 256 21.56 0.06 -1.73
C LEU A 256 22.40 0.67 -0.59
N GLY A 257 22.32 0.10 0.61
CA GLY A 257 23.16 0.51 1.74
C GLY A 257 24.65 0.37 1.47
N LEU A 258 25.08 -0.66 0.71
CA LEU A 258 26.47 -0.82 0.28
C LEU A 258 26.93 0.32 -0.64
N ILE A 259 26.07 0.78 -1.56
CA ILE A 259 26.40 1.90 -2.45
C ILE A 259 26.68 3.15 -1.61
N LEU A 260 25.88 3.38 -0.57
CA LEU A 260 26.08 4.50 0.35
C LEU A 260 27.36 4.36 1.20
N GLY A 261 27.76 3.14 1.57
CA GLY A 261 28.95 2.88 2.37
C GLY A 261 30.24 2.94 1.55
N ASP A 262 30.30 2.18 0.47
CA ASP A 262 31.54 1.94 -0.29
C ASP A 262 31.79 3.01 -1.37
N TYR A 263 30.71 3.63 -1.89
CA TYR A 263 30.76 4.58 -3.02
C TYR A 263 30.21 5.97 -2.65
N THR A 264 30.39 6.40 -1.40
CA THR A 264 29.86 7.69 -0.88
C THR A 264 30.26 8.91 -1.72
N THR A 265 31.35 8.83 -2.48
CA THR A 265 31.78 9.90 -3.40
C THR A 265 31.01 9.95 -4.71
N ASN A 266 30.26 8.91 -5.06
CA ASN A 266 29.53 8.83 -6.33
C ASN A 266 28.00 8.86 -6.14
N TRP A 267 27.49 10.04 -5.80
CA TRP A 267 26.05 10.26 -5.64
C TRP A 267 25.22 9.93 -6.89
N SER A 268 25.81 9.99 -8.08
CA SER A 268 25.09 9.61 -9.30
C SER A 268 24.78 8.12 -9.34
N TRP A 269 25.69 7.26 -8.82
CA TRP A 269 25.44 5.83 -8.69
C TRP A 269 24.41 5.52 -7.60
N VAL A 270 24.45 6.24 -6.48
CA VAL A 270 23.42 6.12 -5.42
C VAL A 270 22.05 6.43 -6.00
N MET A 271 21.93 7.53 -6.76
CA MET A 271 20.66 7.93 -7.39
C MET A 271 20.24 6.98 -8.52
N ALA A 272 21.18 6.40 -9.27
CA ALA A 272 20.88 5.38 -10.27
C ALA A 272 20.32 4.10 -9.62
N GLY A 273 20.95 3.62 -8.55
CA GLY A 273 20.47 2.48 -7.76
C GLY A 273 19.11 2.73 -7.15
N ALA A 274 18.89 3.90 -6.54
CA ALA A 274 17.61 4.29 -5.96
C ALA A 274 16.51 4.41 -7.03
N THR A 275 16.84 4.95 -8.22
CA THR A 275 15.89 5.03 -9.36
C THR A 275 15.50 3.63 -9.82
N ALA A 276 16.47 2.74 -10.01
CA ALA A 276 16.21 1.36 -10.41
C ALA A 276 15.40 0.60 -9.34
N ALA A 277 15.64 0.84 -8.05
CA ALA A 277 14.88 0.25 -6.95
C ALA A 277 13.45 0.80 -6.85
N THR A 278 13.23 2.05 -7.22
CA THR A 278 11.90 2.68 -7.15
C THR A 278 11.00 2.23 -8.30
N ALA A 279 11.56 1.94 -9.47
CA ALA A 279 10.79 1.60 -10.68
C ALA A 279 9.78 0.44 -10.47
N PRO A 280 10.11 -0.71 -9.85
CA PRO A 280 9.15 -1.79 -9.61
C PRO A 280 8.00 -1.40 -8.69
N ILE A 281 8.25 -0.58 -7.66
CA ILE A 281 7.19 -0.11 -6.76
C ILE A 281 6.21 0.79 -7.52
N VAL A 282 6.72 1.69 -8.35
CA VAL A 282 5.90 2.57 -9.20
C VAL A 282 5.06 1.74 -10.17
N ILE A 283 5.65 0.76 -10.84
CA ILE A 283 4.93 -0.16 -11.75
C ILE A 283 3.85 -0.91 -10.97
N LEU A 284 4.18 -1.49 -9.82
CA LEU A 284 3.23 -2.20 -8.98
C LEU A 284 2.06 -1.31 -8.55
N PHE A 285 2.34 -0.06 -8.16
CA PHE A 285 1.31 0.90 -7.81
C PHE A 285 0.34 1.15 -8.97
N PHE A 286 0.82 1.39 -10.19
CA PHE A 286 -0.06 1.60 -11.34
C PHE A 286 -0.88 0.35 -11.69
N LEU A 287 -0.35 -0.85 -11.48
CA LEU A 287 -1.08 -2.10 -11.70
C LEU A 287 -2.16 -2.33 -10.64
N THR A 288 -1.89 -1.94 -9.38
CA THR A 288 -2.75 -2.26 -8.23
C THR A 288 -3.62 -1.11 -7.74
N GLN A 289 -3.46 0.12 -8.24
CA GLN A 289 -4.15 1.33 -7.77
C GLN A 289 -5.68 1.19 -7.67
N ARG A 290 -6.32 0.47 -8.60
CA ARG A 290 -7.77 0.23 -8.58
C ARG A 290 -8.21 -0.64 -7.40
N THR A 291 -7.46 -1.70 -7.12
CA THR A 291 -7.71 -2.61 -6.00
C THR A 291 -7.45 -1.91 -4.66
N PHE A 292 -6.43 -1.05 -4.62
CA PHE A 292 -6.08 -0.25 -3.45
C PHE A 292 -7.20 0.74 -3.06
N ILE A 293 -7.75 1.47 -4.03
CA ILE A 293 -8.84 2.42 -3.81
C ILE A 293 -10.10 1.69 -3.30
N GLN A 294 -10.41 0.52 -3.84
CA GLN A 294 -11.56 -0.30 -3.39
C GLN A 294 -11.34 -0.86 -1.98
N GLY A 295 -10.15 -1.31 -1.64
CA GLY A 295 -9.81 -1.83 -0.32
C GLY A 295 -9.91 -0.77 0.79
N ILE A 296 -9.41 0.44 0.54
CA ILE A 296 -9.50 1.57 1.49
C ILE A 296 -10.93 2.07 1.64
N ALA A 297 -11.71 2.12 0.55
CA ALA A 297 -13.09 2.56 0.61
C ALA A 297 -13.97 1.65 1.49
N LEU A 298 -13.67 0.35 1.57
CA LEU A 298 -14.38 -0.60 2.43
C LEU A 298 -14.07 -0.40 3.93
N THR A 299 -12.93 0.20 4.27
CA THR A 299 -12.57 0.53 5.66
C THR A 299 -13.05 1.92 6.10
N GLY A 300 -13.38 2.81 5.15
CA GLY A 300 -13.73 4.21 5.38
C GLY A 300 -15.24 4.53 5.38
N THR A 301 -16.11 3.64 4.91
CA THR A 301 -17.56 3.89 4.89
C THR A 301 -18.26 3.27 6.09
N LYS A 302 -18.12 3.89 7.26
CA LYS A 302 -19.12 3.90 8.33
C LYS A 302 -19.51 5.36 8.56
N GLY A 303 -20.49 5.82 7.82
CA GLY A 303 -21.20 7.06 8.00
C GLY A 303 -22.53 6.96 7.30
#